data_b961904c7c4a84a35eaa7f8835db8c34
#
_entry.id   b961904c7c4a84a35eaa7f8835db8c34
#
_cell.length_a   1.000
_cell.length_b   1.000
_cell.length_c   1.000
_cell.angle_alpha   90.00
_cell.angle_beta   90.00
_cell.angle_gamma   90.00
#
_symmetry.space_group_name_H-M   'P 1'
#
loop_
_entity.id
_entity.type
_entity.pdbx_description
1 polymer ?
#
loop_
_entity_poly.entity_id
_entity_poly.type
_entity_poly.pdbx_seq_one_letter_code
_entity_poly.pdbx_strand_id
1 'polypeptide(L)'
;MEKVYIVKLDWSTEDGNDTELTVYGTYDKAYAKFKNLIADEMNPENSWVGNLEWKDGIPADDKIELDFLDHRNDTDETECYWLITDTWNFGTHTYISIENKEVL
;
A
#
# COMPACT_ATOMS: atom_id res chain seq x y z
N MET A 1 14.81 19.41 12.35
CA MET A 1 15.22 18.00 12.22
C MET A 1 14.74 17.45 10.90
N GLU A 2 15.61 16.72 10.24
CA GLU A 2 15.27 16.14 8.95
C GLU A 2 14.38 14.90 9.13
N LYS A 3 13.51 14.69 8.19
CA LYS A 3 12.71 13.47 8.11
C LYS A 3 13.04 12.70 6.85
N VAL A 4 12.97 11.40 6.93
CA VAL A 4 12.96 10.52 5.77
C VAL A 4 11.58 9.87 5.66
N TYR A 5 11.26 9.43 4.45
CA TYR A 5 9.95 8.85 4.14
C TYR A 5 10.18 7.44 3.63
N ILE A 6 9.60 6.47 4.32
CA ILE A 6 9.77 5.06 3.99
C ILE A 6 8.50 4.58 3.30
N VAL A 7 8.64 4.14 2.06
CA VAL A 7 7.56 3.51 1.33
C VAL A 7 7.66 2.02 1.53
N LYS A 8 6.62 1.43 2.08
CA LYS A 8 6.58 0.02 2.41
C LYS A 8 5.54 -0.68 1.55
N LEU A 9 5.93 -1.81 0.97
CA LEU A 9 5.01 -2.76 0.34
C LEU A 9 5.12 -4.06 1.10
N ASP A 10 4.01 -4.49 1.68
CA ASP A 10 3.91 -5.75 2.43
C ASP A 10 2.76 -6.56 1.86
N TRP A 11 3.03 -7.77 1.39
CA TRP A 11 1.98 -8.62 0.84
C TRP A 11 2.10 -10.05 1.36
N SER A 12 0.97 -10.71 1.44
CA SER A 12 0.88 -12.12 1.84
C SER A 12 -0.24 -12.79 1.06
N THR A 13 0.04 -13.98 0.55
CA THR A 13 -0.91 -14.84 -0.14
C THR A 13 -0.68 -16.28 0.28
N GLU A 14 -1.48 -17.20 -0.25
CA GLU A 14 -1.25 -18.63 -0.03
C GLU A 14 0.11 -19.11 -0.54
N ASP A 15 0.65 -18.40 -1.55
CA ASP A 15 1.90 -18.79 -2.20
C ASP A 15 3.15 -18.18 -1.56
N GLY A 16 2.98 -17.29 -0.59
CA GLY A 16 4.10 -16.68 0.10
C GLY A 16 3.83 -15.28 0.59
N ASN A 17 4.87 -14.64 1.09
CA ASN A 17 4.82 -13.25 1.56
C ASN A 17 6.15 -12.58 1.33
N ASP A 18 6.14 -11.25 1.29
CA ASP A 18 7.37 -10.45 1.18
C ASP A 18 7.10 -9.02 1.65
N THR A 19 8.18 -8.33 2.00
CA THR A 19 8.12 -6.93 2.40
C THR A 19 9.26 -6.18 1.70
N GLU A 20 8.91 -5.08 1.01
CA GLU A 20 9.88 -4.19 0.38
C GLU A 20 9.85 -2.83 1.07
N LEU A 21 11.01 -2.24 1.30
CA LEU A 21 11.15 -0.91 1.88
C LEU A 21 12.02 -0.06 0.96
N THR A 22 11.59 1.18 0.71
CA THR A 22 12.35 2.17 -0.05
C THR A 22 12.33 3.48 0.71
N VAL A 23 13.49 4.12 0.87
CA VAL A 23 13.65 5.34 1.66
C VAL A 23 13.86 6.53 0.74
N TYR A 24 13.13 7.61 1.00
CA TYR A 24 13.20 8.86 0.24
C TYR A 24 13.44 10.04 1.17
N GLY A 25 14.13 11.06 0.65
CA GLY A 25 14.39 12.28 1.40
C GLY A 25 13.24 13.29 1.38
N THR A 26 12.26 13.12 0.50
CA THR A 26 11.11 14.02 0.39
C THR A 26 9.81 13.24 0.31
N TYR A 27 8.74 13.87 0.81
CA TYR A 27 7.41 13.28 0.71
C TYR A 27 6.98 13.11 -0.74
N ASP A 28 7.25 14.08 -1.61
CA ASP A 28 6.81 14.04 -3.01
C ASP A 28 7.37 12.83 -3.75
N LYS A 29 8.63 12.48 -3.52
CA LYS A 29 9.24 11.28 -4.11
C LYS A 29 8.63 10.01 -3.55
N ALA A 30 8.39 9.96 -2.25
CA ALA A 30 7.75 8.83 -1.61
C ALA A 30 6.32 8.64 -2.13
N TYR A 31 5.58 9.73 -2.28
CA TYR A 31 4.20 9.68 -2.78
C TYR A 31 4.15 9.15 -4.22
N ALA A 32 5.09 9.58 -5.09
CA ALA A 32 5.17 9.06 -6.45
C ALA A 32 5.40 7.54 -6.46
N LYS A 33 6.29 7.04 -5.60
CA LYS A 33 6.54 5.60 -5.45
C LYS A 33 5.30 4.87 -4.92
N PHE A 34 4.62 5.46 -3.94
CA PHE A 34 3.39 4.93 -3.36
C PHE A 34 2.32 4.72 -4.44
N LYS A 35 2.09 5.75 -5.28
CA LYS A 35 1.12 5.65 -6.36
C LYS A 35 1.54 4.64 -7.43
N ASN A 36 2.82 4.55 -7.73
CA ASN A 36 3.34 3.56 -8.68
C ASN A 36 3.14 2.13 -8.18
N LEU A 37 3.36 1.89 -6.90
CA LEU A 37 3.14 0.56 -6.32
C LEU A 37 1.67 0.15 -6.38
N ILE A 38 0.76 1.08 -6.12
CA ILE A 38 -0.67 0.82 -6.24
C ILE A 38 -1.01 0.45 -7.69
N ALA A 39 -0.49 1.22 -8.67
CA ALA A 39 -0.74 0.94 -10.08
C ALA A 39 -0.20 -0.44 -10.49
N ASP A 40 0.98 -0.82 -9.98
CA ASP A 40 1.56 -2.15 -10.25
C ASP A 40 0.69 -3.27 -9.67
N GLU A 41 0.16 -3.08 -8.45
CA GLU A 41 -0.73 -4.07 -7.83
C GLU A 41 -2.07 -4.19 -8.57
N MET A 42 -2.54 -3.12 -9.21
CA MET A 42 -3.76 -3.15 -10.00
C MET A 42 -3.58 -3.85 -11.35
N ASN A 43 -2.35 -4.19 -11.73
CA ASN A 43 -2.07 -4.93 -12.96
C ASN A 43 -2.27 -6.42 -12.71
N PRO A 44 -3.17 -7.12 -13.47
CA PRO A 44 -3.42 -8.55 -13.29
C PRO A 44 -2.18 -9.43 -13.45
N GLU A 45 -1.18 -8.98 -14.20
CA GLU A 45 0.07 -9.72 -14.40
C GLU A 45 0.98 -9.68 -13.18
N ASN A 46 0.80 -8.70 -12.30
CA ASN A 46 1.71 -8.47 -11.17
C ASN A 46 1.14 -8.93 -9.83
N SER A 47 -0.18 -8.96 -9.67
CA SER A 47 -0.79 -9.19 -8.37
C SER A 47 -2.20 -9.76 -8.47
N TRP A 48 -2.61 -10.47 -7.41
CA TRP A 48 -3.98 -10.96 -7.24
C TRP A 48 -4.99 -9.81 -7.22
N VAL A 49 -4.58 -8.63 -6.77
CA VAL A 49 -5.42 -7.42 -6.68
C VAL A 49 -5.96 -7.03 -8.06
N GLY A 50 -5.10 -7.11 -9.08
CA GLY A 50 -5.48 -6.75 -10.44
C GLY A 50 -6.49 -7.70 -11.07
N ASN A 51 -6.66 -8.90 -10.52
CA ASN A 51 -7.64 -9.87 -11.00
C ASN A 51 -9.01 -9.71 -10.34
N LEU A 52 -9.14 -8.82 -9.37
CA LEU A 52 -10.42 -8.54 -8.72
C LEU A 52 -11.31 -7.70 -9.63
N GLU A 53 -12.62 -7.81 -9.43
CA GLU A 53 -13.57 -6.93 -10.07
C GLU A 53 -13.65 -5.63 -9.27
N TRP A 54 -13.50 -4.49 -9.94
CA TRP A 54 -13.53 -3.16 -9.33
C TRP A 54 -14.73 -2.38 -9.83
N LYS A 55 -15.35 -1.65 -8.92
CA LYS A 55 -16.48 -0.77 -9.24
C LYS A 55 -16.35 0.52 -8.44
N ASP A 56 -16.31 1.65 -9.16
CA ASP A 56 -16.21 2.99 -8.56
C ASP A 56 -14.99 3.11 -7.61
N GLY A 57 -13.86 2.48 -7.97
CA GLY A 57 -12.62 2.56 -7.22
C GLY A 57 -12.54 1.65 -6.00
N ILE A 58 -13.52 0.77 -5.80
CA ILE A 58 -13.52 -0.21 -4.71
C ILE A 58 -13.78 -1.61 -5.27
N PRO A 59 -13.33 -2.66 -4.55
CA PRO A 59 -13.63 -4.03 -4.97
C PRO A 59 -15.13 -4.30 -4.93
N ALA A 60 -15.65 -4.94 -5.97
CA ALA A 60 -17.07 -5.26 -6.07
C ALA A 60 -17.48 -6.44 -5.16
N ASP A 61 -16.51 -7.30 -4.80
CA ASP A 61 -16.74 -8.46 -3.93
C ASP A 61 -16.75 -8.01 -2.46
N ASP A 62 -17.83 -8.27 -1.74
CA ASP A 62 -17.98 -7.88 -0.33
C ASP A 62 -17.04 -8.63 0.62
N LYS A 63 -16.38 -9.69 0.16
CA LYS A 63 -15.35 -10.40 0.92
C LYS A 63 -14.00 -9.68 0.89
N ILE A 64 -13.84 -8.73 -0.02
CA ILE A 64 -12.60 -7.98 -0.17
C ILE A 64 -12.83 -6.60 0.44
N GLU A 65 -11.98 -6.25 1.40
CA GLU A 65 -12.02 -4.94 2.06
C GLU A 65 -10.86 -4.07 1.58
N LEU A 66 -11.17 -2.82 1.28
CA LEU A 66 -10.18 -1.81 0.96
C LEU A 66 -10.26 -0.69 1.99
N ASP A 67 -9.14 -0.40 2.63
CA ASP A 67 -8.99 0.73 3.54
C ASP A 67 -7.81 1.57 3.07
N PHE A 68 -7.99 2.88 2.94
CA PHE A 68 -6.93 3.72 2.41
C PHE A 68 -7.02 5.15 2.91
N LEU A 69 -5.86 5.80 2.93
CA LEU A 69 -5.71 7.24 3.14
C LEU A 69 -4.79 7.74 2.04
N ASP A 70 -5.33 8.49 1.10
CA ASP A 70 -4.65 8.89 -0.14
C ASP A 70 -4.24 10.37 -0.12
N HIS A 71 -4.04 10.93 1.05
CA HIS A 71 -3.57 12.31 1.19
C HIS A 71 -2.64 12.38 2.39
N ARG A 72 -1.77 13.38 2.37
CA ARG A 72 -0.75 13.53 3.40
C ARG A 72 -1.37 13.78 4.78
N ASN A 73 -0.94 12.95 5.73
CA ASN A 73 -1.24 13.14 7.15
C ASN A 73 0.07 13.32 7.90
N ASP A 74 0.56 14.55 7.99
CA ASP A 74 1.86 14.88 8.58
C ASP A 74 1.84 14.93 10.11
N THR A 75 0.70 14.64 10.73
CA THR A 75 0.56 14.59 12.19
C THR A 75 0.75 13.20 12.76
N ASP A 76 0.95 12.19 11.90
CA ASP A 76 1.07 10.80 12.28
C ASP A 76 2.32 10.18 11.63
N GLU A 77 2.86 9.11 12.20
CA GLU A 77 3.97 8.38 11.59
C GLU A 77 3.60 7.79 10.23
N THR A 78 2.39 7.29 10.09
CA THR A 78 1.87 6.80 8.81
C THR A 78 1.16 7.94 8.10
N GLU A 79 1.76 8.43 7.03
CA GLU A 79 1.21 9.57 6.29
C GLU A 79 0.16 9.18 5.26
N CYS A 80 0.38 8.05 4.58
CA CYS A 80 -0.56 7.50 3.60
C CYS A 80 -0.56 5.98 3.71
N TYR A 81 -1.68 5.35 3.35
CA TYR A 81 -1.71 3.89 3.27
C TYR A 81 -2.79 3.40 2.29
N TRP A 82 -2.59 2.18 1.81
CA TRP A 82 -3.54 1.49 0.95
C TRP A 82 -3.49 0.00 1.33
N LEU A 83 -4.56 -0.49 1.94
CA LEU A 83 -4.65 -1.87 2.43
C LEU A 83 -5.82 -2.57 1.78
N ILE A 84 -5.55 -3.67 1.10
CA ILE A 84 -6.59 -4.53 0.55
C ILE A 84 -6.45 -5.92 1.19
N THR A 85 -7.56 -6.45 1.68
CA THR A 85 -7.60 -7.69 2.43
C THR A 85 -8.70 -8.60 1.90
N ASP A 86 -8.37 -9.87 1.69
CA ASP A 86 -9.36 -10.92 1.43
C ASP A 86 -9.81 -11.48 2.79
N THR A 87 -11.02 -11.10 3.23
CA THR A 87 -11.52 -11.46 4.56
C THR A 87 -11.87 -12.94 4.69
N TRP A 88 -12.04 -13.64 3.58
CA TRP A 88 -12.36 -15.08 3.57
C TRP A 88 -11.12 -15.95 3.49
N ASN A 89 -10.01 -15.37 3.06
CA ASN A 89 -8.75 -16.10 2.90
C ASN A 89 -7.72 -15.52 3.86
N PHE A 90 -7.64 -16.11 5.03
CA PHE A 90 -6.83 -15.60 6.15
C PHE A 90 -5.39 -15.35 5.73
N GLY A 91 -4.92 -14.14 6.01
CA GLY A 91 -3.55 -13.75 5.72
C GLY A 91 -3.32 -13.21 4.32
N THR A 92 -4.32 -13.26 3.42
CA THR A 92 -4.17 -12.67 2.09
C THR A 92 -4.43 -11.17 2.14
N HIS A 93 -3.38 -10.40 1.90
CA HIS A 93 -3.48 -8.94 1.90
C HIS A 93 -2.35 -8.33 1.07
N THR A 94 -2.55 -7.07 0.70
CA THR A 94 -1.51 -6.19 0.15
C THR A 94 -1.61 -4.85 0.86
N TYR A 95 -0.52 -4.40 1.47
CA TYR A 95 -0.45 -3.16 2.24
C TYR A 95 0.69 -2.31 1.71
N ILE A 96 0.37 -1.07 1.34
CA ILE A 96 1.35 -0.08 0.88
C ILE A 96 1.19 1.15 1.76
N SER A 97 2.31 1.67 2.27
CA SER A 97 2.26 2.84 3.16
C SER A 97 3.44 3.77 2.94
N ILE A 98 3.25 5.00 3.38
CA ILE A 98 4.34 5.97 3.55
C ILE A 98 4.44 6.25 5.03
N GLU A 99 5.59 5.96 5.63
CA GLU A 99 5.87 6.28 7.03
C GLU A 99 6.96 7.34 7.08
N ASN A 100 6.81 8.31 7.99
CA ASN A 100 7.87 9.28 8.22
C ASN A 100 8.70 8.88 9.44
N LYS A 101 9.99 9.16 9.37
CA LYS A 101 10.93 8.92 10.47
C LYS A 101 11.86 10.13 10.60
N GLU A 102 12.09 10.55 11.82
CA GLU A 102 13.09 11.58 12.07
C GLU A 102 14.50 10.98 12.02
N VAL A 103 15.40 11.71 11.38
CA VAL A 103 16.82 11.35 11.35
C VAL A 103 17.52 12.07 12.47
N LEU A 104 18.15 11.30 13.35
CA LEU A 104 18.90 11.85 14.50
C LEU A 104 20.32 12.24 14.09
#